data_b848a068538545953119f27e5c26e206
#
_entry.id   b848a068538545953119f27e5c26e206
#
_cell.length_a   1.000
_cell.length_b   1.000
_cell.length_c   1.000
_cell.angle_alpha   90.00
_cell.angle_beta   90.00
_cell.angle_gamma   90.00
#
_symmetry.space_group_name_H-M   'P 1'
#
loop_
_entity.id
_entity.type
_entity.pdbx_description
1 polymer ?
#
loop_
_entity_poly.entity_id
_entity_poly.type
_entity_poly.pdbx_seq_one_letter_code
_entity_poly.pdbx_strand_id
1 'polypeptide(L)'
;MKVCKFGGTSVGTVERMKHVAELISESTPKIVVLSATAGTTNHLEEIAASLFNRDIEQAHEKITRLEFQFIDFANELLTDESTKREAIDYILDRFQRLWQFINDEFTSVEEKEVLAQGELISTALLHFYLRERKIANILLSAFDFMRTGPEGEPDLKYIEEKLQAQLTQYPGINLFITQGYICKNAYNETDNLKRGGSDYTASLIGAAICAEEIQIWTDIDGMHNNDPREVTGTRSVKHLSFNEAEQLAFYGAKILHPFCIAPARKRNIPVRLLNSMNPQAEGTLISDLQDDNIIKAIAAKDNIFYVKFESKHNLCPYQFISKIFDTFAKYRTPLCLLVSSNQDVSVAIDNSEHLCKILAELEQYAKILMEDRMSIVSVVGNMRWQYAGVEAQIIEALADIPLRMISYGSNDSDVAFVIKTEDKKRALQALSNRLFEPETDKIVK
;
A
#
# COMPACT_ATOMS: atom_id res chain seq x y z
N MET A 1 -4.60 -12.34 20.10
CA MET A 1 -5.41 -12.41 18.84
C MET A 1 -4.58 -11.86 17.71
N LYS A 2 -4.59 -12.53 16.53
CA LYS A 2 -3.89 -12.06 15.32
C LYS A 2 -4.84 -11.32 14.38
N VAL A 3 -4.28 -10.45 13.52
CA VAL A 3 -5.01 -9.83 12.41
C VAL A 3 -4.42 -10.34 11.11
N CYS A 4 -5.24 -10.96 10.25
CA CYS A 4 -4.80 -11.55 8.98
C CYS A 4 -5.49 -10.82 7.82
N LYS A 5 -4.72 -10.10 6.99
CA LYS A 5 -5.26 -9.44 5.80
C LYS A 5 -4.95 -10.24 4.55
N PHE A 6 -5.96 -10.44 3.72
CA PHE A 6 -5.79 -11.07 2.40
C PHE A 6 -6.09 -10.08 1.29
N GLY A 7 -5.16 -9.98 0.33
CA GLY A 7 -5.31 -9.13 -0.85
C GLY A 7 -6.29 -9.69 -1.87
N GLY A 8 -6.71 -8.85 -2.82
CA GLY A 8 -7.65 -9.26 -3.89
C GLY A 8 -7.16 -10.45 -4.71
N THR A 9 -5.86 -10.57 -4.95
CA THR A 9 -5.27 -11.73 -5.64
C THR A 9 -5.43 -13.02 -4.83
N SER A 10 -5.41 -12.95 -3.50
CA SER A 10 -5.59 -14.12 -2.63
C SER A 10 -7.03 -14.64 -2.59
N VAL A 11 -8.02 -13.83 -2.99
CA VAL A 11 -9.46 -14.18 -3.00
C VAL A 11 -10.09 -14.00 -4.39
N GLY A 12 -9.25 -13.87 -5.42
CA GLY A 12 -9.70 -13.53 -6.79
C GLY A 12 -10.34 -14.67 -7.57
N THR A 13 -10.23 -15.92 -7.14
CA THR A 13 -10.94 -17.07 -7.71
C THR A 13 -11.55 -17.92 -6.61
N VAL A 14 -12.48 -18.77 -7.00
CA VAL A 14 -13.17 -19.70 -6.08
C VAL A 14 -12.16 -20.60 -5.35
N GLU A 15 -11.19 -21.17 -6.07
CA GLU A 15 -10.15 -22.03 -5.47
C GLU A 15 -9.31 -21.27 -4.46
N ARG A 16 -8.92 -20.03 -4.77
CA ARG A 16 -8.14 -19.18 -3.87
C ARG A 16 -8.93 -18.81 -2.64
N MET A 17 -10.23 -18.48 -2.78
CA MET A 17 -11.10 -18.19 -1.64
C MET A 17 -11.27 -19.43 -0.74
N LYS A 18 -11.44 -20.63 -1.32
CA LYS A 18 -11.43 -21.90 -0.59
C LYS A 18 -10.12 -22.13 0.16
N HIS A 19 -9.00 -21.85 -0.50
CA HIS A 19 -7.67 -21.96 0.11
C HIS A 19 -7.49 -20.98 1.29
N VAL A 20 -7.93 -19.74 1.15
CA VAL A 20 -7.93 -18.76 2.25
C VAL A 20 -8.78 -19.28 3.41
N ALA A 21 -9.96 -19.85 3.13
CA ALA A 21 -10.80 -20.45 4.18
C ALA A 21 -10.07 -21.58 4.94
N GLU A 22 -9.27 -22.40 4.26
CA GLU A 22 -8.42 -23.41 4.91
C GLU A 22 -7.36 -22.79 5.81
N LEU A 23 -6.62 -21.76 5.33
CA LEU A 23 -5.58 -21.05 6.07
C LEU A 23 -6.10 -20.41 7.36
N ILE A 24 -7.33 -19.90 7.35
CA ILE A 24 -7.90 -19.21 8.50
C ILE A 24 -8.66 -20.13 9.47
N SER A 25 -8.88 -21.38 9.10
CA SER A 25 -9.70 -22.34 9.88
C SER A 25 -9.02 -22.87 11.14
N GLU A 26 -7.76 -22.52 11.38
CA GLU A 26 -7.06 -22.87 12.63
C GLU A 26 -7.75 -22.25 13.86
N SER A 27 -7.66 -22.92 15.01
CA SER A 27 -8.36 -22.54 16.25
C SER A 27 -7.84 -21.26 16.93
N THR A 28 -6.75 -20.67 16.47
CA THR A 28 -6.19 -19.45 17.05
C THR A 28 -7.11 -18.25 16.80
N PRO A 29 -7.42 -17.43 17.83
CA PRO A 29 -8.28 -16.26 17.67
C PRO A 29 -7.70 -15.26 16.66
N LYS A 30 -8.51 -14.87 15.66
CA LYS A 30 -8.08 -13.95 14.61
C LYS A 30 -9.21 -13.09 14.04
N ILE A 31 -8.84 -11.90 13.57
CA ILE A 31 -9.68 -11.06 12.72
C ILE A 31 -9.12 -11.12 11.31
N VAL A 32 -9.95 -11.47 10.35
CA VAL A 32 -9.61 -11.57 8.93
C VAL A 32 -10.14 -10.35 8.21
N VAL A 33 -9.24 -9.61 7.57
CA VAL A 33 -9.56 -8.43 6.74
C VAL A 33 -9.42 -8.82 5.28
N LEU A 34 -10.49 -8.69 4.50
CA LEU A 34 -10.45 -8.96 3.07
C LEU A 34 -10.53 -7.69 2.24
N SER A 35 -9.81 -7.70 1.13
CA SER A 35 -10.03 -6.79 0.00
C SER A 35 -11.17 -7.29 -0.89
N ALA A 36 -11.63 -6.44 -1.81
CA ALA A 36 -12.40 -6.89 -2.96
C ALA A 36 -11.65 -7.99 -3.74
N THR A 37 -12.37 -8.85 -4.46
CA THR A 37 -11.75 -9.84 -5.37
C THR A 37 -10.95 -9.14 -6.47
N ALA A 38 -9.91 -9.79 -7.00
CA ALA A 38 -9.02 -9.20 -7.99
C ALA A 38 -9.78 -8.63 -9.19
N GLY A 39 -9.47 -7.38 -9.57
CA GLY A 39 -10.09 -6.67 -10.69
C GLY A 39 -11.41 -5.98 -10.36
N THR A 40 -12.09 -6.34 -9.27
CA THR A 40 -13.40 -5.77 -8.91
C THR A 40 -13.34 -4.27 -8.69
N THR A 41 -12.33 -3.76 -7.99
CA THR A 41 -12.17 -2.33 -7.74
C THR A 41 -12.10 -1.53 -9.05
N ASN A 42 -11.34 -2.02 -10.04
CA ASN A 42 -11.26 -1.38 -11.36
C ASN A 42 -12.62 -1.36 -12.07
N HIS A 43 -13.38 -2.47 -12.03
CA HIS A 43 -14.72 -2.51 -12.62
C HIS A 43 -15.68 -1.53 -11.93
N LEU A 44 -15.60 -1.40 -10.60
CA LEU A 44 -16.41 -0.45 -9.83
C LEU A 44 -16.00 1.00 -10.14
N GLU A 45 -14.71 1.29 -10.30
CA GLU A 45 -14.21 2.60 -10.76
C GLU A 45 -14.72 2.93 -12.17
N GLU A 46 -14.73 1.95 -13.10
CA GLU A 46 -15.30 2.14 -14.43
C GLU A 46 -16.81 2.37 -14.40
N ILE A 47 -17.57 1.70 -13.52
CA ILE A 47 -18.99 1.96 -13.29
C ILE A 47 -19.18 3.38 -12.78
N ALA A 48 -18.46 3.80 -11.73
CA ALA A 48 -18.51 5.14 -11.19
C ALA A 48 -18.20 6.21 -12.25
N ALA A 49 -17.18 6.01 -13.07
CA ALA A 49 -16.82 6.90 -14.16
C ALA A 49 -17.95 7.04 -15.19
N SER A 50 -18.64 5.93 -15.54
CA SER A 50 -19.79 5.95 -16.45
C SER A 50 -20.97 6.71 -15.84
N LEU A 51 -21.23 6.54 -14.53
CA LEU A 51 -22.29 7.27 -13.81
C LEU A 51 -21.99 8.77 -13.72
N PHE A 52 -20.75 9.18 -13.43
CA PHE A 52 -20.32 10.59 -13.44
C PHE A 52 -20.52 11.25 -14.82
N ASN A 53 -20.20 10.52 -15.88
CA ASN A 53 -20.35 11.01 -17.26
C ASN A 53 -21.78 10.90 -17.76
N ARG A 54 -22.73 10.37 -16.97
CA ARG A 54 -24.11 10.09 -17.35
C ARG A 54 -24.23 9.20 -18.59
N ASP A 55 -23.26 8.31 -18.78
CA ASP A 55 -23.29 7.28 -19.81
C ASP A 55 -24.08 6.07 -19.28
N ILE A 56 -25.40 6.17 -19.35
CA ILE A 56 -26.35 5.21 -18.77
C ILE A 56 -26.21 3.83 -19.43
N GLU A 57 -25.96 3.79 -20.74
CA GLU A 57 -25.83 2.53 -21.49
C GLU A 57 -24.59 1.74 -21.01
N GLN A 58 -23.44 2.39 -20.95
CA GLN A 58 -22.22 1.76 -20.44
C GLN A 58 -22.32 1.40 -18.95
N ALA A 59 -22.92 2.28 -18.12
CA ALA A 59 -23.15 1.96 -16.72
C ALA A 59 -23.99 0.70 -16.57
N HIS A 60 -25.10 0.62 -17.31
CA HIS A 60 -26.00 -0.55 -17.31
C HIS A 60 -25.25 -1.83 -17.72
N GLU A 61 -24.49 -1.80 -18.82
CA GLU A 61 -23.74 -2.96 -19.30
C GLU A 61 -22.71 -3.44 -18.24
N LYS A 62 -21.95 -2.51 -17.68
CA LYS A 62 -20.91 -2.81 -16.69
C LYS A 62 -21.49 -3.35 -15.37
N ILE A 63 -22.57 -2.76 -14.86
CA ILE A 63 -23.27 -3.24 -13.66
C ILE A 63 -23.79 -4.66 -13.90
N THR A 64 -24.49 -4.89 -15.01
CA THR A 64 -25.02 -6.21 -15.39
C THR A 64 -23.89 -7.27 -15.43
N ARG A 65 -22.78 -6.93 -16.08
CA ARG A 65 -21.65 -7.84 -16.23
C ARG A 65 -21.05 -8.21 -14.87
N LEU A 66 -20.85 -7.22 -14.01
CA LEU A 66 -20.25 -7.46 -12.70
C LEU A 66 -21.20 -8.24 -11.77
N GLU A 67 -22.52 -7.97 -11.84
CA GLU A 67 -23.55 -8.72 -11.12
C GLU A 67 -23.52 -10.21 -11.49
N PHE A 68 -23.54 -10.51 -12.78
CA PHE A 68 -23.44 -11.89 -13.25
C PHE A 68 -22.14 -12.58 -12.81
N GLN A 69 -21.00 -11.88 -12.86
CA GLN A 69 -19.73 -12.43 -12.39
C GLN A 69 -19.78 -12.86 -10.91
N PHE A 70 -20.41 -12.05 -10.04
CA PHE A 70 -20.54 -12.41 -8.64
C PHE A 70 -21.56 -13.51 -8.39
N ILE A 71 -22.66 -13.56 -9.14
CA ILE A 71 -23.64 -14.66 -9.09
C ILE A 71 -22.97 -15.97 -9.52
N ASP A 72 -22.21 -15.97 -10.60
CA ASP A 72 -21.46 -17.14 -11.06
C ASP A 72 -20.41 -17.57 -10.03
N PHE A 73 -19.70 -16.61 -9.42
CA PHE A 73 -18.75 -16.91 -8.36
C PHE A 73 -19.44 -17.57 -7.14
N ALA A 74 -20.60 -17.08 -6.72
CA ALA A 74 -21.38 -17.67 -5.64
C ALA A 74 -21.86 -19.07 -5.98
N ASN A 75 -22.34 -19.30 -7.21
CA ASN A 75 -22.79 -20.60 -7.70
C ASN A 75 -21.68 -21.65 -7.71
N GLU A 76 -20.45 -21.26 -8.05
CA GLU A 76 -19.30 -22.15 -8.07
C GLU A 76 -18.69 -22.36 -6.67
N LEU A 77 -18.74 -21.33 -5.81
CA LEU A 77 -18.19 -21.41 -4.46
C LEU A 77 -19.02 -22.28 -3.53
N LEU A 78 -20.35 -22.15 -3.58
CA LEU A 78 -21.29 -22.73 -2.63
C LEU A 78 -21.99 -23.96 -3.26
N THR A 79 -22.19 -24.99 -2.44
CA THR A 79 -22.84 -26.25 -2.84
C THR A 79 -24.19 -26.47 -2.18
N ASP A 80 -24.41 -25.92 -0.97
CA ASP A 80 -25.69 -25.99 -0.28
C ASP A 80 -26.67 -24.96 -0.87
N GLU A 81 -27.81 -25.44 -1.37
CA GLU A 81 -28.80 -24.61 -2.08
C GLU A 81 -29.41 -23.49 -1.21
N SER A 82 -29.54 -23.72 0.10
CA SER A 82 -30.05 -22.70 1.02
C SER A 82 -29.04 -21.56 1.19
N THR A 83 -27.79 -21.90 1.48
CA THR A 83 -26.68 -20.94 1.64
C THR A 83 -26.38 -20.19 0.35
N LYS A 84 -26.46 -20.89 -0.79
CA LYS A 84 -26.30 -20.31 -2.13
C LYS A 84 -27.37 -19.25 -2.41
N ARG A 85 -28.63 -19.56 -2.10
CA ARG A 85 -29.75 -18.60 -2.26
C ARG A 85 -29.55 -17.36 -1.41
N GLU A 86 -29.18 -17.53 -0.12
CA GLU A 86 -28.90 -16.39 0.76
C GLU A 86 -27.75 -15.52 0.22
N ALA A 87 -26.70 -16.12 -0.33
CA ALA A 87 -25.57 -15.40 -0.92
C ALA A 87 -25.98 -14.62 -2.18
N ILE A 88 -26.79 -15.22 -3.05
CA ILE A 88 -27.29 -14.58 -4.27
C ILE A 88 -28.25 -13.42 -3.88
N ASP A 89 -29.15 -13.64 -2.94
CA ASP A 89 -30.07 -12.58 -2.46
C ASP A 89 -29.26 -11.39 -1.89
N TYR A 90 -28.17 -11.66 -1.14
CA TYR A 90 -27.28 -10.63 -0.66
C TYR A 90 -26.59 -9.87 -1.80
N ILE A 91 -26.08 -10.57 -2.83
CA ILE A 91 -25.47 -9.94 -4.01
C ILE A 91 -26.48 -9.04 -4.72
N LEU A 92 -27.68 -9.56 -5.00
CA LEU A 92 -28.73 -8.80 -5.66
C LEU A 92 -29.13 -7.53 -4.89
N ASP A 93 -29.22 -7.60 -3.56
CA ASP A 93 -29.47 -6.43 -2.71
C ASP A 93 -28.37 -5.37 -2.85
N ARG A 94 -27.08 -5.80 -2.90
CA ARG A 94 -25.96 -4.87 -3.15
C ARG A 94 -26.02 -4.24 -4.53
N PHE A 95 -26.35 -5.01 -5.56
CA PHE A 95 -26.47 -4.50 -6.93
C PHE A 95 -27.72 -3.63 -7.12
N GLN A 96 -28.83 -3.89 -6.39
CA GLN A 96 -29.99 -3.02 -6.41
C GLN A 96 -29.62 -1.57 -6.05
N ARG A 97 -28.68 -1.36 -5.11
CA ARG A 97 -28.17 -0.03 -4.78
C ARG A 97 -27.42 0.62 -5.95
N LEU A 98 -26.62 -0.14 -6.69
CA LEU A 98 -25.92 0.35 -7.88
C LEU A 98 -26.90 0.74 -8.99
N TRP A 99 -27.97 -0.04 -9.19
CA TRP A 99 -29.03 0.25 -10.15
C TRP A 99 -29.79 1.54 -9.84
N GLN A 100 -29.96 1.90 -8.57
CA GLN A 100 -30.58 3.17 -8.17
C GLN A 100 -29.77 4.37 -8.65
N PHE A 101 -28.43 4.31 -8.58
CA PHE A 101 -27.56 5.41 -9.00
C PHE A 101 -27.63 5.78 -10.49
N ILE A 102 -28.18 4.91 -11.33
CA ILE A 102 -28.42 5.24 -12.75
C ILE A 102 -29.41 6.39 -12.91
N ASN A 103 -30.40 6.49 -12.02
CA ASN A 103 -31.47 7.46 -12.10
C ASN A 103 -31.30 8.65 -11.12
N ASP A 104 -30.38 8.52 -10.17
CA ASP A 104 -30.15 9.51 -9.12
C ASP A 104 -29.04 10.49 -9.49
N GLU A 105 -28.87 11.53 -8.72
CA GLU A 105 -27.68 12.39 -8.78
C GLU A 105 -26.48 11.60 -8.26
N PHE A 106 -25.38 11.64 -9.02
CA PHE A 106 -24.17 10.89 -8.69
C PHE A 106 -23.01 11.84 -8.37
N THR A 107 -22.52 11.75 -7.15
CA THR A 107 -21.47 12.61 -6.61
C THR A 107 -20.31 11.76 -6.09
N SER A 108 -19.28 12.39 -5.51
CA SER A 108 -18.17 11.69 -4.88
C SER A 108 -18.56 10.88 -3.62
N VAL A 109 -19.76 11.11 -3.06
CA VAL A 109 -20.28 10.31 -1.94
C VAL A 109 -20.82 8.97 -2.46
N GLU A 110 -21.61 8.99 -3.52
CA GLU A 110 -22.15 7.79 -4.16
C GLU A 110 -21.02 6.96 -4.80
N GLU A 111 -19.98 7.61 -5.34
CA GLU A 111 -18.79 6.92 -5.82
C GLU A 111 -18.17 5.99 -4.75
N LYS A 112 -18.03 6.50 -3.53
CA LYS A 112 -17.49 5.70 -2.42
C LYS A 112 -18.42 4.54 -2.04
N GLU A 113 -19.74 4.72 -2.15
CA GLU A 113 -20.70 3.62 -1.97
C GLU A 113 -20.57 2.56 -3.05
N VAL A 114 -20.36 2.96 -4.31
CA VAL A 114 -20.08 2.03 -5.43
C VAL A 114 -18.82 1.23 -5.13
N LEU A 115 -17.72 1.91 -4.80
CA LEU A 115 -16.44 1.26 -4.53
C LEU A 115 -16.50 0.29 -3.34
N ALA A 116 -17.33 0.58 -2.34
CA ALA A 116 -17.46 -0.29 -1.16
C ALA A 116 -18.07 -1.67 -1.46
N GLN A 117 -18.81 -1.82 -2.57
CA GLN A 117 -19.52 -3.08 -2.86
C GLN A 117 -18.55 -4.26 -3.05
N GLY A 118 -17.34 -4.02 -3.53
CA GLY A 118 -16.34 -5.06 -3.73
C GLY A 118 -15.97 -5.80 -2.44
N GLU A 119 -15.63 -5.05 -1.40
CA GLU A 119 -15.28 -5.60 -0.08
C GLU A 119 -16.48 -6.19 0.65
N LEU A 120 -17.66 -5.56 0.52
CA LEU A 120 -18.90 -6.07 1.12
C LEU A 120 -19.24 -7.45 0.56
N ILE A 121 -19.19 -7.63 -0.76
CA ILE A 121 -19.54 -8.89 -1.40
C ILE A 121 -18.47 -9.95 -1.14
N SER A 122 -17.17 -9.62 -1.27
CA SER A 122 -16.10 -10.59 -1.07
C SER A 122 -16.08 -11.18 0.34
N THR A 123 -16.30 -10.35 1.36
CA THR A 123 -16.35 -10.79 2.77
C THR A 123 -17.59 -11.62 3.08
N ALA A 124 -18.74 -11.26 2.50
CA ALA A 124 -19.97 -12.01 2.64
C ALA A 124 -19.84 -13.41 1.99
N LEU A 125 -19.26 -13.51 0.81
CA LEU A 125 -19.02 -14.80 0.13
C LEU A 125 -18.15 -15.73 0.97
N LEU A 126 -17.05 -15.23 1.54
CA LEU A 126 -16.23 -16.03 2.45
C LEU A 126 -17.01 -16.44 3.70
N HIS A 127 -17.80 -15.54 4.30
CA HIS A 127 -18.64 -15.84 5.44
C HIS A 127 -19.65 -16.95 5.13
N PHE A 128 -20.37 -16.89 4.02
CA PHE A 128 -21.31 -17.91 3.58
C PHE A 128 -20.62 -19.27 3.38
N TYR A 129 -19.46 -19.28 2.73
CA TYR A 129 -18.69 -20.50 2.51
C TYR A 129 -18.24 -21.14 3.83
N LEU A 130 -17.75 -20.37 4.79
CA LEU A 130 -17.36 -20.87 6.11
C LEU A 130 -18.57 -21.42 6.89
N ARG A 131 -19.74 -20.77 6.79
CA ARG A 131 -21.00 -21.28 7.38
C ARG A 131 -21.39 -22.63 6.78
N GLU A 132 -21.34 -22.79 5.46
CA GLU A 132 -21.59 -24.06 4.77
C GLU A 132 -20.63 -25.15 5.28
N ARG A 133 -19.37 -24.80 5.50
CA ARG A 133 -18.34 -25.69 6.08
C ARG A 133 -18.48 -25.91 7.59
N LYS A 134 -19.49 -25.32 8.23
CA LYS A 134 -19.76 -25.37 9.68
C LYS A 134 -18.60 -24.82 10.53
N ILE A 135 -17.86 -23.86 10.00
CA ILE A 135 -16.81 -23.12 10.69
C ILE A 135 -17.45 -21.89 11.35
N ALA A 136 -17.46 -21.88 12.69
CA ALA A 136 -18.04 -20.78 13.45
C ALA A 136 -17.26 -19.47 13.19
N ASN A 137 -17.94 -18.47 12.65
CA ASN A 137 -17.37 -17.18 12.33
C ASN A 137 -18.44 -16.08 12.38
N ILE A 138 -18.00 -14.83 12.57
CA ILE A 138 -18.86 -13.63 12.55
C ILE A 138 -18.35 -12.69 11.48
N LEU A 139 -19.26 -12.21 10.63
CA LEU A 139 -19.01 -11.11 9.71
C LEU A 139 -19.31 -9.79 10.42
N LEU A 140 -18.25 -9.03 10.73
CA LEU A 140 -18.34 -7.69 11.30
C LEU A 140 -18.42 -6.66 10.16
N SER A 141 -19.33 -5.70 10.26
CA SER A 141 -19.37 -4.58 9.32
C SER A 141 -18.30 -3.53 9.68
N ALA A 142 -17.40 -3.22 8.77
CA ALA A 142 -16.42 -2.16 8.95
C ALA A 142 -17.08 -0.79 9.20
N PHE A 143 -18.27 -0.56 8.66
CA PHE A 143 -19.04 0.68 8.89
C PHE A 143 -19.46 0.89 10.34
N ASP A 144 -19.46 -0.15 11.16
CA ASP A 144 -19.89 -0.05 12.56
C ASP A 144 -18.76 0.38 13.49
N PHE A 145 -17.50 0.22 13.08
CA PHE A 145 -16.34 0.54 13.93
C PHE A 145 -15.23 1.31 13.22
N MET A 146 -15.14 1.28 11.88
CA MET A 146 -14.10 1.98 11.15
C MET A 146 -14.56 3.40 10.79
N ARG A 147 -13.85 4.41 11.30
CA ARG A 147 -14.21 5.83 11.07
C ARG A 147 -12.98 6.70 10.87
N THR A 148 -13.12 7.71 9.99
CA THR A 148 -12.19 8.83 9.85
C THR A 148 -12.74 10.10 10.51
N GLY A 149 -11.83 10.96 10.98
CA GLY A 149 -12.14 12.29 11.48
C GLY A 149 -12.42 13.29 10.35
N PRO A 150 -12.73 14.56 10.70
CA PRO A 150 -13.08 15.60 9.72
C PRO A 150 -11.99 15.87 8.65
N GLU A 151 -10.73 15.65 8.98
CA GLU A 151 -9.60 15.84 8.06
C GLU A 151 -9.22 14.57 7.26
N GLY A 152 -10.02 13.49 7.42
CA GLY A 152 -9.82 12.22 6.73
C GLY A 152 -8.80 11.28 7.41
N GLU A 153 -8.28 11.64 8.58
CA GLU A 153 -7.39 10.77 9.36
C GLU A 153 -8.20 9.76 10.19
N PRO A 154 -7.74 8.49 10.33
CA PRO A 154 -8.45 7.49 11.12
C PRO A 154 -8.61 7.89 12.59
N ASP A 155 -9.83 7.76 13.11
CA ASP A 155 -10.16 7.96 14.53
C ASP A 155 -9.87 6.68 15.32
N LEU A 156 -8.60 6.48 15.68
CA LEU A 156 -8.15 5.24 16.33
C LEU A 156 -8.89 4.98 17.66
N LYS A 157 -9.23 6.03 18.42
CA LYS A 157 -9.94 5.89 19.68
C LYS A 157 -11.35 5.35 19.46
N TYR A 158 -12.07 5.89 18.48
CA TYR A 158 -13.39 5.40 18.10
C TYR A 158 -13.33 3.95 17.62
N ILE A 159 -12.34 3.62 16.77
CA ILE A 159 -12.13 2.27 16.25
C ILE A 159 -11.90 1.29 17.41
N GLU A 160 -11.03 1.63 18.38
CA GLU A 160 -10.74 0.83 19.57
C GLU A 160 -12.01 0.56 20.38
N GLU A 161 -12.76 1.61 20.76
CA GLU A 161 -13.96 1.52 21.56
C GLU A 161 -15.06 0.67 20.87
N LYS A 162 -15.32 0.94 19.58
CA LYS A 162 -16.40 0.27 18.83
C LYS A 162 -16.07 -1.18 18.50
N LEU A 163 -14.85 -1.44 18.05
CA LEU A 163 -14.43 -2.81 17.75
C LEU A 163 -14.44 -3.69 19.00
N GLN A 164 -13.92 -3.20 20.13
CA GLN A 164 -13.95 -3.92 21.39
C GLN A 164 -15.39 -4.23 21.84
N ALA A 165 -16.30 -3.27 21.70
CA ALA A 165 -17.71 -3.46 22.01
C ALA A 165 -18.37 -4.54 21.14
N GLN A 166 -17.99 -4.64 19.87
CA GLN A 166 -18.49 -5.70 18.98
C GLN A 166 -17.92 -7.06 19.32
N LEU A 167 -16.61 -7.18 19.53
CA LEU A 167 -15.98 -8.46 19.86
C LEU A 167 -16.55 -9.07 21.16
N THR A 168 -16.87 -8.25 22.15
CA THR A 168 -17.45 -8.71 23.43
C THR A 168 -18.87 -9.27 23.32
N GLN A 169 -19.59 -9.00 22.22
CA GLN A 169 -20.94 -9.55 21.99
C GLN A 169 -20.92 -11.04 21.60
N TYR A 170 -19.76 -11.54 21.17
CA TYR A 170 -19.64 -12.90 20.65
C TYR A 170 -18.61 -13.73 21.44
N PRO A 171 -18.87 -14.02 22.73
CA PRO A 171 -17.94 -14.78 23.53
C PRO A 171 -17.81 -16.22 22.98
N GLY A 172 -16.56 -16.68 22.90
CA GLY A 172 -16.24 -18.04 22.39
C GLY A 172 -16.09 -18.15 20.88
N ILE A 173 -16.29 -17.08 20.13
CA ILE A 173 -15.95 -17.01 18.71
C ILE A 173 -14.48 -16.64 18.54
N ASN A 174 -13.77 -17.43 17.74
CA ASN A 174 -12.34 -17.21 17.46
C ASN A 174 -12.06 -16.65 16.07
N LEU A 175 -13.05 -16.62 15.17
CA LEU A 175 -12.88 -16.15 13.80
C LEU A 175 -13.86 -15.03 13.49
N PHE A 176 -13.32 -13.85 13.22
CA PHE A 176 -14.07 -12.69 12.77
C PHE A 176 -13.61 -12.31 11.37
N ILE A 177 -14.54 -11.92 10.50
CA ILE A 177 -14.27 -11.45 9.14
C ILE A 177 -14.75 -10.01 9.04
N THR A 178 -14.01 -9.15 8.36
CA THR A 178 -14.41 -7.77 8.12
C THR A 178 -13.84 -7.25 6.81
N GLN A 179 -14.45 -6.19 6.30
CA GLN A 179 -14.03 -5.49 5.10
C GLN A 179 -12.76 -4.69 5.36
N GLY A 180 -11.82 -4.75 4.42
CA GLY A 180 -10.76 -3.76 4.31
C GLY A 180 -11.23 -2.49 3.60
N TYR A 181 -10.40 -1.46 3.53
CA TYR A 181 -10.56 -0.26 2.73
C TYR A 181 -11.73 0.66 3.12
N ILE A 182 -12.92 0.14 3.40
CA ILE A 182 -14.13 0.92 3.64
C ILE A 182 -14.25 1.41 5.08
N CYS A 183 -14.85 2.57 5.25
CA CYS A 183 -15.10 3.18 6.56
C CYS A 183 -16.29 4.16 6.50
N LYS A 184 -16.62 4.78 7.62
CA LYS A 184 -17.45 5.98 7.69
C LYS A 184 -16.57 7.20 7.89
N ASN A 185 -17.01 8.36 7.36
CA ASN A 185 -16.39 9.65 7.72
C ASN A 185 -16.99 10.23 9.02
N ALA A 186 -16.50 11.40 9.43
CA ALA A 186 -16.99 12.11 10.63
C ALA A 186 -18.49 12.47 10.57
N TYR A 187 -19.06 12.51 9.37
CA TYR A 187 -20.49 12.83 9.12
C TYR A 187 -21.36 11.59 8.97
N ASN A 188 -20.80 10.40 9.24
CA ASN A 188 -21.45 9.10 9.10
C ASN A 188 -21.81 8.72 7.64
N GLU A 189 -21.17 9.34 6.66
CA GLU A 189 -21.27 8.97 5.26
C GLU A 189 -20.28 7.86 4.93
N THR A 190 -20.55 7.08 3.86
CA THR A 190 -19.62 6.07 3.36
C THR A 190 -18.35 6.74 2.86
N ASP A 191 -17.20 6.24 3.31
CA ASP A 191 -15.89 6.71 2.94
C ASP A 191 -14.92 5.53 2.77
N ASN A 192 -13.71 5.80 2.32
CA ASN A 192 -12.67 4.80 2.17
C ASN A 192 -11.32 5.31 2.67
N LEU A 193 -10.52 4.37 3.14
CA LEU A 193 -9.12 4.60 3.52
C LEU A 193 -8.27 4.57 2.24
N LYS A 194 -7.83 5.68 1.74
CA LYS A 194 -7.03 5.90 0.52
C LYS A 194 -6.13 4.71 0.10
N ARG A 195 -5.06 4.90 -0.65
CA ARG A 195 -4.17 3.83 -1.14
C ARG A 195 -3.66 2.91 -0.02
N GLY A 196 -3.62 1.61 -0.31
CA GLY A 196 -3.26 0.59 0.69
C GLY A 196 -4.37 0.32 1.71
N GLY A 197 -5.60 0.77 1.45
CA GLY A 197 -6.69 0.84 2.40
C GLY A 197 -6.96 -0.43 3.20
N SER A 198 -6.92 -1.62 2.59
CA SER A 198 -7.13 -2.88 3.33
C SER A 198 -5.96 -3.24 4.24
N ASP A 199 -4.70 -2.95 3.84
CA ASP A 199 -3.52 -3.13 4.69
C ASP A 199 -3.57 -2.14 5.86
N TYR A 200 -4.03 -0.91 5.56
CA TYR A 200 -4.22 0.11 6.58
C TYR A 200 -5.33 -0.27 7.57
N THR A 201 -6.45 -0.82 7.08
CA THR A 201 -7.50 -1.38 7.93
C THR A 201 -6.94 -2.43 8.88
N ALA A 202 -6.15 -3.38 8.39
CA ALA A 202 -5.54 -4.43 9.21
C ALA A 202 -4.60 -3.85 10.28
N SER A 203 -3.82 -2.84 9.92
CA SER A 203 -2.92 -2.16 10.86
C SER A 203 -3.67 -1.37 11.94
N LEU A 204 -4.75 -0.67 11.57
CA LEU A 204 -5.62 0.03 12.52
C LEU A 204 -6.34 -0.93 13.47
N ILE A 205 -6.90 -2.02 12.95
CA ILE A 205 -7.51 -3.07 13.76
C ILE A 205 -6.46 -3.67 14.71
N GLY A 206 -5.28 -4.02 14.19
CA GLY A 206 -4.19 -4.55 15.00
C GLY A 206 -3.81 -3.62 16.14
N ALA A 207 -3.68 -2.32 15.86
CA ALA A 207 -3.40 -1.31 16.88
C ALA A 207 -4.53 -1.16 17.90
N ALA A 208 -5.80 -1.23 17.45
CA ALA A 208 -6.98 -1.09 18.31
C ALA A 208 -7.14 -2.24 19.30
N ILE A 209 -6.81 -3.49 18.91
CA ILE A 209 -6.92 -4.66 19.80
C ILE A 209 -5.59 -5.05 20.47
N CYS A 210 -4.50 -4.29 20.27
CA CYS A 210 -3.15 -4.68 20.68
C CYS A 210 -2.81 -6.10 20.23
N ALA A 211 -2.92 -6.34 18.91
CA ALA A 211 -2.73 -7.66 18.31
C ALA A 211 -1.34 -8.24 18.62
N GLU A 212 -1.23 -9.56 18.69
CA GLU A 212 0.05 -10.27 18.83
C GLU A 212 0.91 -10.14 17.57
N GLU A 213 0.27 -10.16 16.39
CA GLU A 213 0.90 -10.06 15.09
C GLU A 213 -0.14 -9.61 14.05
N ILE A 214 0.27 -8.77 13.10
CA ILE A 214 -0.49 -8.45 11.90
C ILE A 214 0.14 -9.22 10.73
N GLN A 215 -0.65 -10.02 10.04
CA GLN A 215 -0.22 -10.79 8.88
C GLN A 215 -0.81 -10.20 7.60
N ILE A 216 0.04 -9.84 6.66
CA ILE A 216 -0.35 -9.37 5.33
C ILE A 216 -0.04 -10.49 4.33
N TRP A 217 -1.10 -11.14 3.87
CA TRP A 217 -1.03 -12.24 2.91
C TRP A 217 -1.18 -11.69 1.48
N THR A 218 -0.21 -12.00 0.64
CA THR A 218 -0.08 -11.56 -0.75
C THR A 218 0.32 -12.75 -1.65
N ASP A 219 0.70 -12.50 -2.88
CA ASP A 219 1.12 -13.51 -3.87
C ASP A 219 2.64 -13.63 -4.03
N ILE A 220 3.42 -13.03 -3.11
CA ILE A 220 4.89 -13.10 -3.11
C ILE A 220 5.43 -13.54 -1.75
N ASP A 221 6.61 -14.17 -1.73
CA ASP A 221 7.25 -14.76 -0.55
C ASP A 221 7.88 -13.72 0.41
N GLY A 222 7.20 -12.59 0.63
CA GLY A 222 7.71 -11.49 1.44
C GLY A 222 8.44 -10.42 0.62
N MET A 223 9.15 -9.53 1.30
CA MET A 223 9.97 -8.48 0.68
C MET A 223 11.23 -9.10 0.10
N HIS A 224 11.58 -8.76 -1.14
CA HIS A 224 12.83 -9.15 -1.75
C HIS A 224 13.89 -8.06 -1.61
N ASN A 225 15.16 -8.47 -1.62
CA ASN A 225 16.29 -7.54 -1.56
C ASN A 225 16.45 -6.66 -2.82
N ASN A 226 15.70 -6.96 -3.88
CA ASN A 226 15.56 -6.15 -5.10
C ASN A 226 14.26 -6.56 -5.83
N ASP A 227 13.83 -5.83 -6.85
CA ASP A 227 12.64 -6.20 -7.65
C ASP A 227 12.95 -7.43 -8.53
N PRO A 228 12.32 -8.60 -8.30
CA PRO A 228 12.58 -9.82 -9.08
C PRO A 228 12.18 -9.71 -10.56
N ARG A 229 11.39 -8.70 -10.93
CA ARG A 229 11.00 -8.43 -12.33
C ARG A 229 12.09 -7.69 -13.10
N GLU A 230 12.96 -6.96 -12.39
CA GLU A 230 14.02 -6.14 -12.98
C GLU A 230 15.40 -6.82 -12.85
N VAL A 231 15.63 -7.58 -11.79
CA VAL A 231 16.93 -8.14 -11.43
C VAL A 231 16.82 -9.64 -11.18
N THR A 232 17.78 -10.41 -11.69
CA THR A 232 17.87 -11.85 -11.44
C THR A 232 18.60 -12.14 -10.12
N GLY A 233 18.29 -13.28 -9.49
CA GLY A 233 18.98 -13.73 -8.28
C GLY A 233 18.54 -13.03 -6.99
N THR A 234 17.38 -12.39 -6.99
CA THR A 234 16.84 -11.76 -5.78
C THR A 234 16.49 -12.80 -4.71
N ARG A 235 16.57 -12.39 -3.43
CA ARG A 235 16.27 -13.24 -2.27
C ARG A 235 15.28 -12.53 -1.36
N SER A 236 14.43 -13.31 -0.67
CA SER A 236 13.55 -12.74 0.35
C SER A 236 14.35 -12.21 1.55
N VAL A 237 13.97 -11.05 2.04
CA VAL A 237 14.50 -10.43 3.26
C VAL A 237 13.72 -10.97 4.44
N LYS A 238 14.38 -11.68 5.37
CA LYS A 238 13.70 -12.31 6.50
C LYS A 238 13.21 -11.31 7.55
N HIS A 239 13.95 -10.24 7.75
CA HIS A 239 13.65 -9.24 8.77
C HIS A 239 13.94 -7.82 8.29
N LEU A 240 13.03 -6.91 8.60
CA LEU A 240 13.16 -5.46 8.41
C LEU A 240 12.75 -4.75 9.70
N SER A 241 13.43 -3.65 10.02
CA SER A 241 12.92 -2.69 10.97
C SER A 241 11.73 -1.91 10.37
N PHE A 242 10.91 -1.29 11.23
CA PHE A 242 9.82 -0.43 10.74
C PHE A 242 10.31 0.72 9.87
N ASN A 243 11.47 1.31 10.20
CA ASN A 243 12.07 2.37 9.40
C ASN A 243 12.48 1.88 8.01
N GLU A 244 13.17 0.73 7.92
CA GLU A 244 13.59 0.14 6.64
C GLU A 244 12.38 -0.21 5.77
N ALA A 245 11.33 -0.80 6.35
CA ALA A 245 10.10 -1.12 5.63
C ALA A 245 9.38 0.14 5.12
N GLU A 246 9.38 1.22 5.89
CA GLU A 246 8.81 2.51 5.49
C GLU A 246 9.58 3.13 4.32
N GLN A 247 10.92 3.11 4.36
CA GLN A 247 11.76 3.61 3.25
C GLN A 247 11.57 2.78 1.98
N LEU A 248 11.57 1.45 2.09
CA LEU A 248 11.31 0.58 0.94
C LEU A 248 9.95 0.85 0.30
N ALA A 249 8.91 1.01 1.12
CA ALA A 249 7.56 1.34 0.66
C ALA A 249 7.50 2.73 0.00
N PHE A 250 8.21 3.72 0.54
CA PHE A 250 8.28 5.08 -0.01
C PHE A 250 8.96 5.12 -1.39
N TYR A 251 10.03 4.35 -1.56
CA TYR A 251 10.79 4.26 -2.81
C TYR A 251 10.27 3.19 -3.80
N GLY A 252 9.04 2.71 -3.61
CA GLY A 252 8.33 1.96 -4.65
C GLY A 252 8.34 0.45 -4.51
N ALA A 253 8.77 -0.10 -3.38
CA ALA A 253 8.54 -1.51 -3.08
C ALA A 253 7.03 -1.71 -2.83
N LYS A 254 6.32 -2.26 -3.84
CA LYS A 254 4.86 -2.30 -3.92
C LYS A 254 4.16 -3.26 -2.94
N ILE A 255 4.82 -3.73 -1.89
CA ILE A 255 4.28 -4.76 -1.00
C ILE A 255 3.44 -4.16 0.12
N LEU A 256 3.83 -2.98 0.62
CA LEU A 256 3.10 -2.24 1.66
C LEU A 256 3.05 -0.75 1.32
N HIS A 257 1.98 -0.09 1.74
CA HIS A 257 1.96 1.37 1.71
C HIS A 257 2.57 1.93 3.00
N PRO A 258 3.38 3.01 2.97
CA PRO A 258 4.03 3.55 4.18
C PRO A 258 3.07 3.81 5.35
N PHE A 259 1.87 4.32 5.07
CA PHE A 259 0.85 4.58 6.10
C PHE A 259 0.34 3.32 6.82
N CYS A 260 0.46 2.13 6.19
CA CYS A 260 0.01 0.88 6.79
C CYS A 260 0.90 0.43 7.96
N ILE A 261 2.13 0.92 8.02
CA ILE A 261 3.11 0.54 9.05
C ILE A 261 2.95 1.37 10.32
N ALA A 262 2.56 2.64 10.19
CA ALA A 262 2.56 3.59 11.29
C ALA A 262 1.70 3.19 12.52
N PRO A 263 0.46 2.66 12.40
CA PRO A 263 -0.31 2.22 13.56
C PRO A 263 0.33 1.04 14.29
N ALA A 264 0.84 0.04 13.55
CA ALA A 264 1.54 -1.13 14.10
C ALA A 264 2.80 -0.69 14.85
N ARG A 265 3.61 0.18 14.25
CA ARG A 265 4.82 0.75 14.86
C ARG A 265 4.53 1.48 16.17
N LYS A 266 3.50 2.33 16.22
CA LYS A 266 3.12 3.07 17.44
C LYS A 266 2.80 2.16 18.64
N ARG A 267 2.34 0.93 18.38
CA ARG A 267 2.00 -0.07 19.39
C ARG A 267 3.03 -1.19 19.48
N ASN A 268 4.12 -1.10 18.73
CA ASN A 268 5.18 -2.11 18.63
C ASN A 268 4.63 -3.52 18.29
N ILE A 269 3.69 -3.58 17.35
CA ILE A 269 3.07 -4.83 16.90
C ILE A 269 3.83 -5.33 15.68
N PRO A 270 4.39 -6.55 15.68
CA PRO A 270 5.08 -7.10 14.54
C PRO A 270 4.13 -7.28 13.35
N VAL A 271 4.62 -6.96 12.15
CA VAL A 271 3.91 -7.17 10.88
C VAL A 271 4.66 -8.22 10.08
N ARG A 272 3.95 -9.26 9.63
CA ARG A 272 4.54 -10.33 8.82
C ARG A 272 3.93 -10.33 7.42
N LEU A 273 4.79 -10.31 6.41
CA LEU A 273 4.42 -10.47 5.01
C LEU A 273 4.51 -11.94 4.62
N LEU A 274 3.43 -12.51 4.13
CA LEU A 274 3.30 -13.94 3.84
C LEU A 274 2.75 -14.17 2.44
N ASN A 275 3.09 -15.32 1.84
CA ASN A 275 2.54 -15.73 0.56
C ASN A 275 1.33 -16.65 0.76
N SER A 276 0.16 -16.23 0.30
CA SER A 276 -1.06 -17.04 0.38
C SER A 276 -0.99 -18.31 -0.51
N MET A 277 -0.15 -18.31 -1.55
CA MET A 277 0.04 -19.48 -2.43
C MET A 277 1.16 -20.41 -1.97
N ASN A 278 2.02 -19.93 -1.04
CA ASN A 278 3.11 -20.71 -0.43
C ASN A 278 3.16 -20.43 1.08
N PRO A 279 2.19 -20.95 1.87
CA PRO A 279 2.08 -20.66 3.29
C PRO A 279 3.26 -21.16 4.14
N GLN A 280 4.10 -22.05 3.58
CA GLN A 280 5.29 -22.58 4.25
C GLN A 280 6.50 -21.65 4.13
N ALA A 281 6.45 -20.63 3.26
CA ALA A 281 7.50 -19.63 3.18
C ALA A 281 7.55 -18.82 4.49
N GLU A 282 8.75 -18.55 5.00
CA GLU A 282 8.95 -17.76 6.23
C GLU A 282 8.42 -16.33 6.10
N GLY A 283 8.40 -15.80 4.86
CA GLY A 283 8.02 -14.43 4.59
C GLY A 283 9.02 -13.40 5.16
N THR A 284 8.54 -12.17 5.37
CA THR A 284 9.31 -11.08 5.98
C THR A 284 8.66 -10.62 7.28
N LEU A 285 9.42 -10.61 8.37
CA LEU A 285 9.00 -10.03 9.64
C LEU A 285 9.43 -8.56 9.70
N ILE A 286 8.50 -7.66 9.99
CA ILE A 286 8.76 -6.24 10.24
C ILE A 286 8.53 -5.99 11.74
N SER A 287 9.59 -5.56 12.46
CA SER A 287 9.51 -5.31 13.90
C SER A 287 10.64 -4.37 14.34
N ASP A 288 10.64 -3.95 15.60
CA ASP A 288 11.73 -3.12 16.16
C ASP A 288 13.05 -3.90 16.42
N LEU A 289 13.07 -5.20 16.18
CA LEU A 289 14.30 -5.98 16.32
C LEU A 289 15.33 -5.49 15.31
N GLN A 290 16.57 -5.32 15.75
CA GLN A 290 17.70 -5.04 14.87
C GLN A 290 18.41 -6.36 14.57
N ASP A 291 18.81 -6.56 13.33
CA ASP A 291 19.69 -7.64 12.94
C ASP A 291 21.05 -7.10 12.46
N ASP A 292 22.03 -7.99 12.30
CA ASP A 292 23.41 -7.62 11.98
C ASP A 292 23.63 -7.28 10.49
N ASN A 293 22.62 -7.48 9.64
CA ASN A 293 22.72 -7.17 8.21
C ASN A 293 22.58 -5.67 7.98
N ILE A 294 23.66 -5.03 7.56
CA ILE A 294 23.70 -3.58 7.35
C ILE A 294 22.83 -3.19 6.16
N ILE A 295 22.96 -3.87 5.00
CA ILE A 295 22.16 -3.59 3.80
C ILE A 295 21.06 -4.64 3.66
N LYS A 296 19.82 -4.17 3.51
CA LYS A 296 18.62 -5.02 3.45
C LYS A 296 18.11 -5.22 2.04
N ALA A 297 17.85 -4.12 1.34
CA ALA A 297 17.21 -4.17 0.04
C ALA A 297 17.48 -2.90 -0.77
N ILE A 298 17.16 -2.99 -2.06
CA ILE A 298 17.20 -1.87 -3.01
C ILE A 298 15.77 -1.68 -3.53
N ALA A 299 15.33 -0.44 -3.56
CA ALA A 299 14.07 -0.05 -4.16
C ALA A 299 14.29 0.99 -5.25
N ALA A 300 13.37 1.06 -6.22
CA ALA A 300 13.41 2.08 -7.26
C ALA A 300 12.01 2.64 -7.54
N LYS A 301 11.95 3.95 -7.78
CA LYS A 301 10.74 4.69 -8.09
C LYS A 301 10.91 5.44 -9.39
N ASP A 302 10.04 5.15 -10.35
CA ASP A 302 10.03 5.77 -11.67
C ASP A 302 9.14 7.02 -11.71
N ASN A 303 9.09 7.67 -12.88
CA ASN A 303 8.30 8.87 -13.15
C ASN A 303 8.68 10.06 -12.26
N ILE A 304 9.97 10.24 -12.04
CA ILE A 304 10.52 11.33 -11.24
C ILE A 304 10.86 12.53 -12.15
N PHE A 305 10.49 13.69 -11.68
CA PHE A 305 10.94 14.97 -12.21
C PHE A 305 12.04 15.50 -11.29
N TYR A 306 13.22 15.73 -11.85
CA TYR A 306 14.30 16.44 -11.18
C TYR A 306 14.19 17.91 -11.52
N VAL A 307 14.17 18.78 -10.52
CA VAL A 307 14.12 20.24 -10.72
C VAL A 307 15.21 20.90 -9.90
N LYS A 308 16.06 21.70 -10.57
CA LYS A 308 17.07 22.52 -9.93
C LYS A 308 16.67 24.00 -10.01
N PHE A 309 16.71 24.68 -8.90
CA PHE A 309 16.47 26.10 -8.73
C PHE A 309 17.78 26.78 -8.39
N GLU A 310 18.27 27.67 -9.25
CA GLU A 310 19.43 28.54 -9.03
C GLU A 310 18.92 29.95 -8.70
N SER A 311 19.27 30.50 -7.54
CA SER A 311 18.79 31.82 -7.11
C SER A 311 19.21 32.93 -8.09
N LYS A 312 18.27 33.72 -8.59
CA LYS A 312 18.52 34.87 -9.50
C LYS A 312 18.94 36.14 -8.78
N HIS A 313 18.63 36.24 -7.49
CA HIS A 313 18.83 37.43 -6.68
C HIS A 313 19.70 37.12 -5.49
N ASN A 314 20.36 38.12 -4.91
CA ASN A 314 21.09 38.01 -3.66
C ASN A 314 20.11 37.83 -2.45
N LEU A 315 19.18 36.90 -2.57
CA LEU A 315 18.34 36.47 -1.46
C LEU A 315 19.21 35.74 -0.47
N CYS A 316 18.95 35.95 0.83
CA CYS A 316 19.55 35.11 1.84
C CYS A 316 19.11 33.65 1.60
N PRO A 317 20.01 32.65 1.73
CA PRO A 317 19.71 31.26 1.43
C PRO A 317 18.42 30.73 2.11
N TYR A 318 18.19 31.08 3.36
CA TYR A 318 16.99 30.68 4.11
C TYR A 318 15.69 31.28 3.53
N GLN A 319 15.73 32.51 2.98
CA GLN A 319 14.56 33.14 2.35
C GLN A 319 14.25 32.46 1.01
N PHE A 320 15.28 32.08 0.26
CA PHE A 320 15.13 31.37 -0.99
C PHE A 320 14.53 29.98 -0.78
N ILE A 321 15.07 29.22 0.19
CA ILE A 321 14.55 27.92 0.59
C ILE A 321 13.09 28.02 1.05
N SER A 322 12.75 29.01 1.91
CA SER A 322 11.37 29.24 2.36
C SER A 322 10.42 29.46 1.17
N LYS A 323 10.82 30.29 0.20
CA LYS A 323 10.00 30.54 -1.00
C LYS A 323 9.68 29.27 -1.77
N ILE A 324 10.66 28.39 -1.92
CA ILE A 324 10.46 27.09 -2.59
C ILE A 324 9.45 26.24 -1.79
N PHE A 325 9.68 26.05 -0.48
CA PHE A 325 8.78 25.25 0.35
C PHE A 325 7.36 25.81 0.43
N ASP A 326 7.22 27.14 0.59
CA ASP A 326 5.92 27.83 0.64
C ASP A 326 5.12 27.58 -0.65
N THR A 327 5.81 27.60 -1.81
CA THR A 327 5.18 27.36 -3.10
C THR A 327 4.75 25.90 -3.24
N PHE A 328 5.61 24.93 -2.91
CA PHE A 328 5.24 23.51 -2.93
C PHE A 328 4.10 23.20 -1.94
N ALA A 329 4.12 23.79 -0.75
CA ALA A 329 3.06 23.65 0.26
C ALA A 329 1.72 24.24 -0.24
N LYS A 330 1.74 25.43 -0.85
CA LYS A 330 0.57 26.08 -1.45
C LYS A 330 -0.15 25.17 -2.45
N TYR A 331 0.63 24.45 -3.28
CA TYR A 331 0.10 23.52 -4.27
C TYR A 331 -0.02 22.06 -3.75
N ARG A 332 0.21 21.84 -2.45
CA ARG A 332 0.14 20.52 -1.81
C ARG A 332 0.91 19.43 -2.55
N THR A 333 2.09 19.81 -3.10
CA THR A 333 2.94 18.90 -3.89
C THR A 333 4.07 18.38 -3.01
N PRO A 334 4.10 17.08 -2.66
CA PRO A 334 5.15 16.50 -1.82
C PRO A 334 6.48 16.43 -2.56
N LEU A 335 7.57 16.54 -1.80
CA LEU A 335 8.93 16.33 -2.29
C LEU A 335 9.38 14.92 -1.94
N CYS A 336 9.96 14.19 -2.91
CA CYS A 336 10.57 12.88 -2.65
C CYS A 336 11.98 13.03 -2.07
N LEU A 337 12.80 13.87 -2.68
CA LEU A 337 14.16 14.17 -2.23
C LEU A 337 14.42 15.67 -2.35
N LEU A 338 15.30 16.17 -1.48
CA LEU A 338 15.77 17.56 -1.50
C LEU A 338 17.25 17.60 -1.15
N VAL A 339 18.01 18.35 -1.93
CA VAL A 339 19.39 18.71 -1.64
C VAL A 339 19.56 20.21 -1.85
N SER A 340 20.18 20.90 -0.92
CA SER A 340 20.42 22.34 -1.03
C SER A 340 21.89 22.67 -0.85
N SER A 341 22.32 23.72 -1.55
CA SER A 341 23.59 24.40 -1.34
C SER A 341 23.34 25.86 -0.94
N ASN A 342 24.37 26.68 -0.92
CA ASN A 342 24.25 28.08 -0.52
C ASN A 342 23.28 28.89 -1.42
N GLN A 343 23.20 28.57 -2.73
CA GLN A 343 22.41 29.36 -3.70
C GLN A 343 21.49 28.48 -4.55
N ASP A 344 21.60 27.17 -4.44
CA ASP A 344 20.87 26.23 -5.27
C ASP A 344 20.03 25.29 -4.40
N VAL A 345 18.86 24.95 -4.91
CA VAL A 345 18.01 23.88 -4.35
C VAL A 345 17.65 22.92 -5.46
N SER A 346 17.89 21.65 -5.23
CA SER A 346 17.46 20.57 -6.13
C SER A 346 16.43 19.71 -5.45
N VAL A 347 15.34 19.40 -6.16
CA VAL A 347 14.27 18.55 -5.68
C VAL A 347 13.98 17.43 -6.66
N ALA A 348 13.54 16.30 -6.16
CA ALA A 348 12.95 15.21 -6.93
C ALA A 348 11.48 15.04 -6.51
N ILE A 349 10.58 14.97 -7.47
CA ILE A 349 9.13 14.87 -7.25
C ILE A 349 8.52 13.82 -8.17
N ASP A 350 7.46 13.16 -7.71
CA ASP A 350 6.73 12.12 -8.44
C ASP A 350 5.31 12.55 -8.87
N ASN A 351 4.89 13.76 -8.48
CA ASN A 351 3.60 14.32 -8.83
C ASN A 351 3.78 15.58 -9.69
N SER A 352 3.32 15.53 -10.94
CA SER A 352 3.41 16.62 -11.90
C SER A 352 2.14 17.47 -12.04
N GLU A 353 1.05 17.16 -11.30
CA GLU A 353 -0.26 17.79 -11.46
C GLU A 353 -0.21 19.31 -11.40
N HIS A 354 0.55 19.86 -10.46
CA HIS A 354 0.70 21.31 -10.30
C HIS A 354 2.08 21.84 -10.66
N LEU A 355 2.94 21.00 -11.24
CA LEU A 355 4.34 21.33 -11.50
C LEU A 355 4.49 22.60 -12.36
N CYS A 356 3.73 22.72 -13.46
CA CYS A 356 3.78 23.90 -14.32
C CYS A 356 3.46 25.21 -13.57
N LYS A 357 2.50 25.17 -12.63
CA LYS A 357 2.12 26.34 -11.82
C LYS A 357 3.23 26.70 -10.82
N ILE A 358 3.82 25.69 -10.19
CA ILE A 358 4.95 25.84 -9.25
C ILE A 358 6.14 26.45 -9.94
N LEU A 359 6.52 25.94 -11.12
CA LEU A 359 7.65 26.46 -11.89
C LEU A 359 7.42 27.89 -12.32
N ALA A 360 6.24 28.23 -12.85
CA ALA A 360 5.89 29.58 -13.26
C ALA A 360 5.95 30.60 -12.09
N GLU A 361 5.51 30.19 -10.88
CA GLU A 361 5.58 31.05 -9.70
C GLU A 361 7.02 31.24 -9.20
N LEU A 362 7.86 30.20 -9.29
CA LEU A 362 9.26 30.26 -8.84
C LEU A 362 10.22 30.88 -9.87
N GLU A 363 9.83 30.99 -11.14
CA GLU A 363 10.66 31.54 -12.22
C GLU A 363 11.10 32.97 -11.92
N GLN A 364 10.31 33.76 -11.21
CA GLN A 364 10.69 35.11 -10.82
C GLN A 364 11.89 35.17 -9.85
N TYR A 365 12.08 34.11 -9.03
CA TYR A 365 13.13 34.03 -8.00
C TYR A 365 14.32 33.18 -8.41
N ALA A 366 14.11 32.21 -9.32
CA ALA A 366 15.11 31.23 -9.68
C ALA A 366 15.27 31.09 -11.20
N LYS A 367 16.48 30.73 -11.64
CA LYS A 367 16.68 30.06 -12.91
C LYS A 367 16.39 28.60 -12.70
N ILE A 368 15.51 28.02 -13.51
CA ILE A 368 15.00 26.66 -13.33
C ILE A 368 15.56 25.75 -14.41
N LEU A 369 16.09 24.60 -13.99
CA LEU A 369 16.43 23.48 -14.85
C LEU A 369 15.52 22.30 -14.44
N MET A 370 14.76 21.74 -15.38
CA MET A 370 13.92 20.58 -15.17
C MET A 370 14.34 19.45 -16.10
N GLU A 371 14.40 18.26 -15.57
CA GLU A 371 14.64 17.00 -16.30
C GLU A 371 13.55 16.00 -15.93
N ASP A 372 12.93 15.41 -16.93
CA ASP A 372 11.97 14.30 -16.82
C ASP A 372 12.65 12.95 -17.06
N ARG A 373 11.88 11.86 -17.01
CA ARG A 373 12.37 10.49 -17.19
C ARG A 373 13.54 10.15 -16.26
N MET A 374 13.39 10.58 -15.02
CA MET A 374 14.31 10.24 -13.95
C MET A 374 13.72 9.12 -13.08
N SER A 375 14.59 8.40 -12.40
CA SER A 375 14.21 7.40 -11.37
C SER A 375 15.02 7.66 -10.11
N ILE A 376 14.39 7.42 -8.96
CA ILE A 376 15.10 7.33 -7.68
C ILE A 376 15.46 5.87 -7.47
N VAL A 377 16.72 5.58 -7.17
CA VAL A 377 17.18 4.29 -6.66
C VAL A 377 17.64 4.48 -5.24
N SER A 378 17.11 3.70 -4.31
CA SER A 378 17.46 3.77 -2.89
C SER A 378 18.01 2.44 -2.41
N VAL A 379 19.13 2.47 -1.72
CA VAL A 379 19.69 1.35 -0.96
C VAL A 379 19.29 1.50 0.48
N VAL A 380 18.52 0.54 0.98
CA VAL A 380 17.92 0.58 2.32
C VAL A 380 18.59 -0.42 3.25
N GLY A 381 18.83 0.01 4.47
CA GLY A 381 19.44 -0.79 5.52
C GLY A 381 19.83 0.07 6.73
N ASN A 382 20.70 -0.44 7.58
CA ASN A 382 21.24 0.31 8.71
C ASN A 382 22.42 1.18 8.23
N MET A 383 22.11 2.43 7.82
CA MET A 383 23.06 3.39 7.25
C MET A 383 23.60 4.38 8.28
N ARG A 384 23.75 3.93 9.53
CA ARG A 384 24.31 4.79 10.59
C ARG A 384 25.72 5.22 10.23
N TRP A 385 26.02 6.49 10.40
CA TRP A 385 27.31 7.11 10.04
C TRP A 385 28.54 6.45 10.71
N GLN A 386 28.33 5.65 11.79
CA GLN A 386 29.40 4.89 12.45
C GLN A 386 29.90 3.69 11.64
N TYR A 387 29.10 3.21 10.66
CA TYR A 387 29.47 2.08 9.82
C TYR A 387 30.29 2.56 8.61
N ALA A 388 31.57 2.79 8.82
CA ALA A 388 32.47 3.29 7.78
C ALA A 388 32.57 2.32 6.58
N GLY A 389 32.52 2.88 5.37
CA GLY A 389 32.78 2.15 4.12
C GLY A 389 31.55 1.57 3.42
N VAL A 390 30.36 1.62 4.03
CA VAL A 390 29.11 1.16 3.40
C VAL A 390 28.78 2.04 2.20
N GLU A 391 28.84 3.36 2.37
CA GLU A 391 28.59 4.34 1.31
C GLU A 391 29.58 4.19 0.16
N ALA A 392 30.85 3.91 0.47
CA ALA A 392 31.89 3.71 -0.54
C ALA A 392 31.57 2.49 -1.44
N GLN A 393 31.11 1.38 -0.86
CA GLN A 393 30.71 0.19 -1.63
C GLN A 393 29.51 0.48 -2.54
N ILE A 394 28.54 1.25 -2.07
CA ILE A 394 27.35 1.63 -2.85
C ILE A 394 27.74 2.53 -4.02
N ILE A 395 28.57 3.55 -3.78
CA ILE A 395 29.02 4.49 -4.83
C ILE A 395 29.93 3.77 -5.83
N GLU A 396 30.78 2.88 -5.38
CA GLU A 396 31.66 2.08 -6.25
C GLU A 396 30.86 1.16 -7.18
N ALA A 397 29.76 0.58 -6.70
CA ALA A 397 28.84 -0.19 -7.53
C ALA A 397 28.19 0.64 -8.64
N LEU A 398 28.04 1.94 -8.43
CA LEU A 398 27.44 2.89 -9.38
C LEU A 398 28.48 3.70 -10.17
N ALA A 399 29.77 3.32 -10.16
CA ALA A 399 30.85 4.09 -10.79
C ALA A 399 30.62 4.39 -12.29
N ASP A 400 29.95 3.49 -13.01
CA ASP A 400 29.64 3.63 -14.44
C ASP A 400 28.23 4.24 -14.71
N ILE A 401 27.52 4.68 -13.67
CA ILE A 401 26.18 5.25 -13.77
C ILE A 401 26.24 6.76 -13.45
N PRO A 402 25.82 7.63 -14.38
CA PRO A 402 25.74 9.07 -14.09
C PRO A 402 24.73 9.36 -12.99
N LEU A 403 25.20 9.93 -11.87
CA LEU A 403 24.36 10.29 -10.73
C LEU A 403 23.98 11.77 -10.81
N ARG A 404 22.68 12.07 -10.85
CA ARG A 404 22.18 13.45 -10.92
C ARG A 404 22.07 14.11 -9.55
N MET A 405 21.75 13.31 -8.54
CA MET A 405 21.58 13.73 -7.14
C MET A 405 21.86 12.56 -6.21
N ILE A 406 22.44 12.86 -5.06
CA ILE A 406 22.65 11.89 -3.97
C ILE A 406 22.02 12.50 -2.71
N SER A 407 21.22 11.74 -2.01
CA SER A 407 20.66 12.08 -0.70
C SER A 407 21.11 11.06 0.32
N TYR A 408 21.81 11.51 1.34
CA TYR A 408 22.32 10.70 2.44
C TYR A 408 22.33 11.54 3.73
N GLY A 409 22.11 10.88 4.88
CA GLY A 409 22.21 11.52 6.20
C GLY A 409 20.94 12.25 6.65
N SER A 410 19.85 12.20 5.88
CA SER A 410 18.55 12.70 6.33
C SER A 410 17.88 11.74 7.32
N ASN A 411 18.21 10.47 7.24
CA ASN A 411 17.86 9.40 8.17
C ASN A 411 18.97 8.33 8.17
N ASP A 412 18.92 7.40 9.11
CA ASP A 412 19.91 6.34 9.24
C ASP A 412 19.51 5.05 8.48
N SER A 413 18.54 5.12 7.58
CA SER A 413 17.93 3.92 6.99
C SER A 413 18.09 3.79 5.49
N ASP A 414 18.59 4.82 4.78
CA ASP A 414 18.79 4.75 3.34
C ASP A 414 19.81 5.72 2.76
N VAL A 415 20.28 5.38 1.57
CA VAL A 415 20.99 6.26 0.64
C VAL A 415 20.25 6.27 -0.69
N ALA A 416 19.82 7.44 -1.18
CA ALA A 416 19.03 7.56 -2.39
C ALA A 416 19.77 8.32 -3.49
N PHE A 417 19.60 7.87 -4.73
CA PHE A 417 20.22 8.41 -5.93
C PHE A 417 19.16 8.76 -6.97
N VAL A 418 19.28 9.91 -7.61
CA VAL A 418 18.50 10.25 -8.81
C VAL A 418 19.35 9.97 -10.03
N ILE A 419 18.84 9.13 -10.92
CA ILE A 419 19.49 8.71 -12.17
C ILE A 419 18.50 8.80 -13.33
N LYS A 420 18.97 8.70 -14.57
CA LYS A 420 18.08 8.54 -15.71
C LYS A 420 17.36 7.18 -15.66
N THR A 421 16.09 7.16 -16.05
CA THR A 421 15.30 5.91 -16.06
C THR A 421 15.91 4.85 -16.98
N GLU A 422 16.57 5.23 -18.07
CA GLU A 422 17.27 4.30 -18.97
C GLU A 422 18.41 3.53 -18.29
N ASP A 423 19.03 4.11 -17.26
CA ASP A 423 20.13 3.48 -16.48
C ASP A 423 19.61 2.64 -15.31
N LYS A 424 18.31 2.70 -14.96
CA LYS A 424 17.74 2.07 -13.77
C LYS A 424 18.10 0.59 -13.66
N LYS A 425 17.80 -0.20 -14.69
CA LYS A 425 18.04 -1.64 -14.67
C LYS A 425 19.50 -1.98 -14.48
N ARG A 426 20.41 -1.23 -15.13
CA ARG A 426 21.86 -1.39 -14.99
C ARG A 426 22.32 -1.06 -13.57
N ALA A 427 21.78 0.02 -12.98
CA ALA A 427 22.07 0.40 -11.60
C ALA A 427 21.60 -0.65 -10.58
N LEU A 428 20.35 -1.13 -10.72
CA LEU A 428 19.80 -2.16 -9.84
C LEU A 428 20.60 -3.45 -9.88
N GLN A 429 21.04 -3.90 -11.09
CA GLN A 429 21.84 -5.10 -11.24
C GLN A 429 23.25 -4.90 -10.66
N ALA A 430 23.89 -3.76 -10.91
CA ALA A 430 25.23 -3.45 -10.41
C ALA A 430 25.26 -3.42 -8.87
N LEU A 431 24.27 -2.77 -8.26
CA LEU A 431 24.08 -2.76 -6.81
C LEU A 431 23.81 -4.16 -6.26
N SER A 432 22.95 -4.96 -6.92
CA SER A 432 22.65 -6.32 -6.48
C SER A 432 23.88 -7.20 -6.46
N ASN A 433 24.67 -7.19 -7.54
CA ASN A 433 25.88 -7.96 -7.67
C ASN A 433 26.94 -7.57 -6.62
N ARG A 434 27.06 -6.26 -6.34
CA ARG A 434 28.07 -5.77 -5.39
C ARG A 434 27.70 -6.03 -3.94
N LEU A 435 26.40 -5.87 -3.60
CA LEU A 435 25.95 -5.81 -2.22
C LEU A 435 25.42 -7.15 -1.68
N PHE A 436 24.93 -8.05 -2.57
CA PHE A 436 24.26 -9.29 -2.16
C PHE A 436 24.91 -10.58 -2.68
N GLU A 437 25.86 -10.50 -3.63
CA GLU A 437 26.61 -11.70 -4.02
C GLU A 437 27.68 -12.05 -2.98
N PRO A 438 27.86 -13.33 -2.63
CA PRO A 438 28.91 -13.74 -1.71
C PRO A 438 30.29 -13.44 -2.30
N GLU A 439 31.22 -13.00 -1.45
CA GLU A 439 32.61 -12.65 -1.85
C GLU A 439 33.43 -13.84 -2.44
N THR A 440 32.88 -15.03 -2.50
CA THR A 440 33.54 -16.25 -2.93
C THR A 440 33.97 -16.30 -4.40
N ASP A 441 33.47 -15.39 -5.26
CA ASP A 441 33.86 -15.35 -6.68
C ASP A 441 34.92 -14.27 -7.02
N LYS A 442 35.48 -13.57 -6.03
CA LYS A 442 36.49 -12.53 -6.26
C LYS A 442 37.92 -13.00 -6.23
N ILE A 443 38.17 -14.29 -6.04
CA ILE A 443 39.52 -14.87 -6.13
C ILE A 443 39.58 -15.72 -7.39
N VAL A 444 39.66 -15.15 -8.54
CA VAL A 444 40.35 -15.58 -9.77
C VAL A 444 40.08 -14.54 -10.87
N LYS A 445 40.91 -13.50 -10.91
CA LYS A 445 41.40 -12.94 -12.19
C LYS A 445 42.66 -12.14 -11.93
#